data_11b62c5d0afa5b8aa55987a9ebdfa7e8
#
_entry.id   11b62c5d0afa5b8aa55987a9ebdfa7e8
#
_cell.length_a   1.000
_cell.length_b   1.000
_cell.length_c   1.000
_cell.angle_alpha   90.00
_cell.angle_beta   90.00
_cell.angle_gamma   90.00
#
_symmetry.space_group_name_H-M   'P 1'
#
loop_
_entity.id
_entity.type
_entity.pdbx_description
1 polymer ?
#
loop_
_entity_poly.entity_id
_entity_poly.type
_entity_poly.pdbx_seq_one_letter_code
_entity_poly.pdbx_strand_id
1 'polypeptide(L)'
;MPARAQKTQAHLPKGFTEKRANVDGVNINYKIGGQGPVVVLLHGYTQTSHMWTPLMPRLAASHTVIAPDLRGAGGSARPPDGYDKKTLAKDIRGLVRQLGYEQVKVVGHDIGLMVAYAYAAQYPGEVSKVVLMDAFLPGVGDWKEVWLLRDLWHFHFYGETPLALVKGRERTYFEHFWNDFAADKTKSIPEADRRIYAAAYARANGMRAGFEYFKSFEQDARDFAAFSATKLGMPFLVLTGEKASGTFLIEQVKMVATSVSGTVVKGSGHWLMEEATDQVVPAIVAFLN
;
A
#
# COMPACT_ATOMS: atom_id res chain seq x y z
N MET A 1 -0.50 15.44 -37.34
CA MET A 1 -1.65 15.00 -36.52
C MET A 1 -1.10 14.43 -35.23
N PRO A 2 -1.50 14.90 -34.05
CA PRO A 2 -1.03 14.30 -32.79
C PRO A 2 -1.68 12.92 -32.63
N ALA A 3 -0.86 11.91 -32.38
CA ALA A 3 -1.30 10.55 -32.11
C ALA A 3 -2.23 10.57 -30.88
N ARG A 4 -3.47 10.10 -31.06
CA ARG A 4 -4.40 9.86 -29.97
C ARG A 4 -3.76 8.89 -28.99
N ALA A 5 -3.38 9.37 -27.81
CA ALA A 5 -2.92 8.50 -26.73
C ALA A 5 -4.01 7.45 -26.47
N GLN A 6 -3.73 6.19 -26.80
CA GLN A 6 -4.55 5.07 -26.38
C GLN A 6 -4.64 5.11 -24.86
N LYS A 7 -5.83 5.34 -24.33
CA LYS A 7 -6.11 5.17 -22.89
C LYS A 7 -5.84 3.71 -22.57
N THR A 8 -4.72 3.43 -21.93
CA THR A 8 -4.42 2.13 -21.33
C THR A 8 -5.41 1.96 -20.17
N GLN A 9 -6.57 1.36 -20.46
CA GLN A 9 -7.58 1.09 -19.46
C GLN A 9 -7.12 -0.17 -18.72
N ALA A 10 -6.80 -0.03 -17.43
CA ALA A 10 -6.48 -1.17 -16.57
C ALA A 10 -7.63 -2.17 -16.65
N HIS A 11 -7.33 -3.42 -16.99
CA HIS A 11 -8.35 -4.44 -17.12
C HIS A 11 -8.88 -4.79 -15.72
N LEU A 12 -10.14 -4.46 -15.46
CA LEU A 12 -10.80 -4.82 -14.20
C LEU A 12 -11.06 -6.34 -14.19
N PRO A 13 -10.68 -7.09 -13.14
CA PRO A 13 -10.96 -8.51 -13.04
C PRO A 13 -12.48 -8.79 -13.13
N LYS A 14 -12.83 -9.94 -13.73
CA LYS A 14 -14.24 -10.36 -13.85
C LYS A 14 -14.91 -10.41 -12.47
N GLY A 15 -16.11 -9.88 -12.36
CA GLY A 15 -16.87 -9.81 -11.10
C GLY A 15 -16.54 -8.61 -10.23
N PHE A 16 -15.65 -7.73 -10.67
CA PHE A 16 -15.34 -6.48 -9.98
C PHE A 16 -15.96 -5.28 -10.67
N THR A 17 -16.31 -4.28 -9.89
CA THR A 17 -16.73 -2.95 -10.35
C THR A 17 -15.83 -1.89 -9.75
N GLU A 18 -15.59 -0.81 -10.51
CA GLU A 18 -14.88 0.37 -10.02
C GLU A 18 -15.88 1.46 -9.68
N LYS A 19 -15.77 2.01 -8.49
CA LYS A 19 -16.70 2.98 -7.91
C LYS A 19 -15.96 4.13 -7.21
N ARG A 20 -16.70 5.15 -6.82
CA ARG A 20 -16.21 6.26 -6.00
C ARG A 20 -17.15 6.51 -4.83
N ALA A 21 -16.57 6.86 -3.69
CA ALA A 21 -17.29 7.31 -2.50
C ALA A 21 -16.69 8.63 -2.02
N ASN A 22 -17.53 9.52 -1.52
CA ASN A 22 -17.08 10.72 -0.83
C ASN A 22 -16.99 10.39 0.66
N VAL A 23 -15.77 10.37 1.20
CA VAL A 23 -15.50 10.10 2.60
C VAL A 23 -15.00 11.41 3.23
N ASP A 24 -15.82 12.03 4.06
CA ASP A 24 -15.51 13.28 4.75
C ASP A 24 -14.91 14.36 3.82
N GLY A 25 -15.49 14.51 2.63
CA GLY A 25 -15.06 15.49 1.63
C GLY A 25 -13.97 14.99 0.67
N VAL A 26 -13.40 13.80 0.89
CA VAL A 26 -12.38 13.20 0.02
C VAL A 26 -13.01 12.11 -0.86
N ASN A 27 -12.93 12.27 -2.18
CA ASN A 27 -13.39 11.23 -3.10
C ASN A 27 -12.36 10.10 -3.17
N ILE A 28 -12.75 8.91 -2.72
CA ILE A 28 -11.96 7.69 -2.76
C ILE A 28 -12.47 6.82 -3.92
N ASN A 29 -11.57 6.51 -4.85
CA ASN A 29 -11.79 5.54 -5.92
C ASN A 29 -11.50 4.13 -5.39
N TYR A 30 -12.34 3.15 -5.70
CA TYR A 30 -12.12 1.79 -5.23
C TYR A 30 -12.71 0.75 -6.19
N LYS A 31 -12.11 -0.43 -6.18
CA LYS A 31 -12.64 -1.63 -6.84
C LYS A 31 -13.29 -2.51 -5.79
N ILE A 32 -14.44 -3.11 -6.14
CA ILE A 32 -15.17 -4.00 -5.24
C ILE A 32 -15.73 -5.20 -5.99
N GLY A 33 -15.65 -6.38 -5.39
CA GLY A 33 -16.20 -7.62 -5.93
C GLY A 33 -16.18 -8.76 -4.92
N GLY A 34 -16.83 -9.88 -5.27
CA GLY A 34 -16.96 -11.03 -4.39
C GLY A 34 -18.08 -10.87 -3.35
N GLN A 35 -18.22 -11.90 -2.48
CA GLN A 35 -19.19 -11.94 -1.37
C GLN A 35 -18.57 -12.66 -0.17
N GLY A 36 -18.96 -12.25 1.05
CA GLY A 36 -18.47 -12.83 2.30
C GLY A 36 -17.79 -11.81 3.20
N PRO A 37 -17.01 -12.24 4.20
CA PRO A 37 -16.25 -11.35 5.07
C PRO A 37 -15.38 -10.37 4.28
N VAL A 38 -15.24 -9.13 4.78
CA VAL A 38 -14.57 -8.08 4.02
C VAL A 38 -13.06 -8.17 4.13
N VAL A 39 -12.37 -8.03 2.99
CA VAL A 39 -10.92 -7.84 2.90
C VAL A 39 -10.65 -6.51 2.20
N VAL A 40 -9.87 -5.64 2.83
CA VAL A 40 -9.40 -4.37 2.26
C VAL A 40 -7.94 -4.52 1.83
N LEU A 41 -7.63 -4.13 0.59
CA LEU A 41 -6.30 -4.24 -0.02
C LEU A 41 -5.71 -2.86 -0.25
N LEU A 42 -4.63 -2.50 0.47
CA LEU A 42 -4.01 -1.19 0.49
C LEU A 42 -2.65 -1.21 -0.23
N HIS A 43 -2.54 -0.49 -1.34
CA HIS A 43 -1.35 -0.41 -2.18
C HIS A 43 -0.26 0.50 -1.60
N GLY A 44 0.95 0.38 -2.14
CA GLY A 44 2.10 1.20 -1.79
C GLY A 44 2.36 2.38 -2.73
N TYR A 45 3.49 3.05 -2.49
CA TYR A 45 4.01 4.11 -3.35
C TYR A 45 4.43 3.56 -4.71
N THR A 46 4.39 4.38 -5.72
CA THR A 46 4.60 4.07 -7.14
C THR A 46 3.58 3.11 -7.77
N GLN A 47 2.64 2.61 -6.98
CA GLN A 47 1.56 1.71 -7.40
C GLN A 47 0.18 2.33 -7.16
N THR A 48 -0.87 1.58 -7.48
CA THR A 48 -2.29 1.90 -7.24
C THR A 48 -3.01 0.60 -6.88
N SER A 49 -4.31 0.64 -6.63
CA SER A 49 -5.13 -0.56 -6.44
C SER A 49 -4.99 -1.61 -7.56
N HIS A 50 -4.37 -1.24 -8.68
CA HIS A 50 -4.10 -2.14 -9.80
C HIS A 50 -3.15 -3.29 -9.45
N MET A 51 -2.20 -3.07 -8.54
CA MET A 51 -1.25 -4.11 -8.09
C MET A 51 -1.95 -5.37 -7.55
N TRP A 52 -3.17 -5.23 -7.04
CA TRP A 52 -3.93 -6.31 -6.44
C TRP A 52 -4.66 -7.20 -7.46
N THR A 53 -4.55 -6.90 -8.76
CA THR A 53 -5.22 -7.64 -9.84
C THR A 53 -5.02 -9.17 -9.77
N PRO A 54 -3.83 -9.71 -9.44
CA PRO A 54 -3.64 -11.16 -9.31
C PRO A 54 -4.31 -11.77 -8.07
N LEU A 55 -4.41 -11.02 -6.97
CA LEU A 55 -4.96 -11.49 -5.69
C LEU A 55 -6.50 -11.37 -5.62
N MET A 56 -7.05 -10.31 -6.22
CA MET A 56 -8.47 -9.98 -6.12
C MET A 56 -9.42 -11.14 -6.49
N PRO A 57 -9.27 -11.84 -7.63
CA PRO A 57 -10.16 -12.94 -7.99
C PRO A 57 -10.04 -14.15 -7.05
N ARG A 58 -8.86 -14.36 -6.47
CA ARG A 58 -8.60 -15.47 -5.55
C ARG A 58 -9.32 -15.27 -4.21
N LEU A 59 -9.33 -14.05 -3.70
CA LEU A 59 -10.04 -13.69 -2.47
C LEU A 59 -11.55 -13.58 -2.70
N ALA A 60 -11.99 -13.09 -3.87
CA ALA A 60 -13.40 -12.92 -4.19
C ALA A 60 -14.21 -14.24 -4.23
N ALA A 61 -13.53 -15.38 -4.25
CA ALA A 61 -14.17 -16.70 -4.15
C ALA A 61 -14.85 -16.92 -2.78
N SER A 62 -14.37 -16.26 -1.71
CA SER A 62 -14.88 -16.43 -0.33
C SER A 62 -15.01 -15.11 0.45
N HIS A 63 -14.65 -13.98 -0.13
CA HIS A 63 -14.64 -12.67 0.53
C HIS A 63 -15.25 -11.58 -0.34
N THR A 64 -15.79 -10.54 0.30
CA THR A 64 -15.98 -9.24 -0.34
C THR A 64 -14.63 -8.53 -0.34
N VAL A 65 -14.08 -8.23 -1.51
CA VAL A 65 -12.78 -7.57 -1.67
C VAL A 65 -12.99 -6.12 -2.02
N ILE A 66 -12.36 -5.22 -1.26
CA ILE A 66 -12.33 -3.77 -1.50
C ILE A 66 -10.88 -3.37 -1.71
N ALA A 67 -10.55 -2.85 -2.90
CA ALA A 67 -9.22 -2.36 -3.23
C ALA A 67 -9.29 -0.86 -3.58
N PRO A 68 -9.15 0.04 -2.58
CA PRO A 68 -9.15 1.47 -2.81
C PRO A 68 -7.82 1.95 -3.38
N ASP A 69 -7.88 3.02 -4.17
CA ASP A 69 -6.73 3.90 -4.35
C ASP A 69 -6.63 4.80 -3.11
N LEU A 70 -5.49 4.84 -2.45
CA LEU A 70 -5.28 5.72 -1.32
C LEU A 70 -5.47 7.20 -1.72
N ARG A 71 -5.85 8.06 -0.76
CA ARG A 71 -5.80 9.52 -0.94
C ARG A 71 -4.50 9.91 -1.64
N GLY A 72 -4.58 10.67 -2.73
CA GLY A 72 -3.40 11.10 -3.48
C GLY A 72 -3.02 10.22 -4.67
N ALA A 73 -3.44 8.96 -4.69
CA ALA A 73 -3.07 7.99 -5.73
C ALA A 73 -4.23 7.68 -6.68
N GLY A 74 -3.89 7.05 -7.81
CA GLY A 74 -4.84 6.48 -8.75
C GLY A 74 -5.97 7.41 -9.16
N GLY A 75 -7.21 6.95 -8.98
CA GLY A 75 -8.44 7.70 -9.25
C GLY A 75 -8.97 8.52 -8.07
N SER A 76 -8.33 8.42 -6.89
CA SER A 76 -8.73 9.16 -5.69
C SER A 76 -8.34 10.64 -5.73
N ALA A 77 -9.01 11.45 -4.90
CA ALA A 77 -8.72 12.87 -4.77
C ALA A 77 -7.31 13.14 -4.21
N ARG A 78 -6.79 14.31 -4.53
CA ARG A 78 -5.45 14.79 -4.14
C ARG A 78 -5.54 16.07 -3.33
N PRO A 79 -6.12 16.05 -2.12
CA PRO A 79 -6.21 17.22 -1.26
C PRO A 79 -4.81 17.76 -0.91
N PRO A 80 -4.70 19.00 -0.40
CA PRO A 80 -3.41 19.60 -0.07
C PRO A 80 -2.68 18.90 1.10
N ASP A 81 -3.41 18.25 2.00
CA ASP A 81 -2.94 17.72 3.27
C ASP A 81 -3.60 16.39 3.67
N GLY A 82 -3.30 15.90 4.88
CA GLY A 82 -3.89 14.69 5.45
C GLY A 82 -3.23 13.41 4.96
N TYR A 83 -1.93 13.41 4.70
CA TYR A 83 -1.19 12.26 4.16
C TYR A 83 -0.49 11.43 5.24
N ASP A 84 -0.64 11.76 6.52
CA ASP A 84 -0.25 10.88 7.62
C ASP A 84 -1.12 9.61 7.62
N LYS A 85 -0.52 8.48 8.03
CA LYS A 85 -1.15 7.16 7.90
C LYS A 85 -2.36 6.97 8.82
N LYS A 86 -2.41 7.74 9.90
CA LYS A 86 -3.56 7.82 10.80
C LYS A 86 -4.78 8.43 10.09
N THR A 87 -4.58 9.50 9.31
CA THR A 87 -5.63 10.13 8.49
C THR A 87 -6.03 9.24 7.31
N LEU A 88 -5.04 8.64 6.60
CA LEU A 88 -5.34 7.69 5.53
C LEU A 88 -6.17 6.50 6.03
N ALA A 89 -5.87 5.98 7.22
CA ALA A 89 -6.65 4.91 7.83
C ALA A 89 -8.10 5.32 8.14
N LYS A 90 -8.34 6.58 8.51
CA LYS A 90 -9.71 7.12 8.67
C LYS A 90 -10.47 7.16 7.36
N ASP A 91 -9.82 7.54 6.24
CA ASP A 91 -10.45 7.50 4.92
C ASP A 91 -10.92 6.07 4.59
N ILE A 92 -10.05 5.08 4.82
CA ILE A 92 -10.36 3.67 4.54
C ILE A 92 -11.50 3.17 5.45
N ARG A 93 -11.45 3.51 6.74
CA ARG A 93 -12.53 3.18 7.66
C ARG A 93 -13.85 3.82 7.24
N GLY A 94 -13.83 5.10 6.89
CA GLY A 94 -15.01 5.83 6.41
C GLY A 94 -15.62 5.17 5.17
N LEU A 95 -14.78 4.76 4.21
CA LEU A 95 -15.23 4.00 3.05
C LEU A 95 -15.92 2.69 3.45
N VAL A 96 -15.27 1.89 4.31
CA VAL A 96 -15.79 0.61 4.79
C VAL A 96 -17.15 0.79 5.49
N ARG A 97 -17.28 1.79 6.33
CA ARG A 97 -18.52 2.11 7.06
C ARG A 97 -19.64 2.59 6.13
N GLN A 98 -19.34 3.42 5.14
CA GLN A 98 -20.33 3.84 4.13
C GLN A 98 -20.82 2.68 3.26
N LEU A 99 -20.02 1.64 3.09
CA LEU A 99 -20.42 0.41 2.41
C LEU A 99 -21.23 -0.56 3.30
N GLY A 100 -21.45 -0.22 4.57
CA GLY A 100 -22.26 -0.98 5.51
C GLY A 100 -21.52 -2.10 6.23
N TYR A 101 -20.16 -2.07 6.23
CA TYR A 101 -19.37 -3.10 6.90
C TYR A 101 -18.81 -2.61 8.24
N GLU A 102 -18.77 -3.51 9.23
CA GLU A 102 -18.32 -3.21 10.59
C GLU A 102 -16.98 -3.85 10.91
N GLN A 103 -16.67 -4.99 10.32
CA GLN A 103 -15.43 -5.73 10.52
C GLN A 103 -14.72 -6.01 9.20
N VAL A 104 -13.39 -5.96 9.23
CA VAL A 104 -12.54 -6.17 8.07
C VAL A 104 -11.33 -7.02 8.41
N LYS A 105 -10.77 -7.64 7.38
CA LYS A 105 -9.39 -8.08 7.29
C LYS A 105 -8.64 -7.06 6.44
N VAL A 106 -7.41 -6.71 6.78
CA VAL A 106 -6.66 -5.67 6.06
C VAL A 106 -5.34 -6.23 5.55
N VAL A 107 -5.05 -5.99 4.28
CA VAL A 107 -3.77 -6.33 3.63
C VAL A 107 -3.14 -5.04 3.14
N GLY A 108 -1.88 -4.80 3.47
CA GLY A 108 -1.16 -3.60 3.03
C GLY A 108 0.26 -3.88 2.58
N HIS A 109 0.69 -3.21 1.54
CA HIS A 109 2.05 -3.23 1.01
C HIS A 109 2.66 -1.83 1.06
N ASP A 110 3.93 -1.70 1.45
CA ASP A 110 4.68 -0.43 1.49
C ASP A 110 3.93 0.65 2.31
N ILE A 111 3.62 1.82 1.77
CA ILE A 111 2.77 2.83 2.44
C ILE A 111 1.44 2.21 2.92
N GLY A 112 0.86 1.29 2.14
CA GLY A 112 -0.38 0.59 2.50
C GLY A 112 -0.26 -0.25 3.76
N LEU A 113 0.90 -0.84 4.07
CA LEU A 113 1.08 -1.58 5.33
C LEU A 113 1.05 -0.64 6.55
N MET A 114 1.60 0.57 6.39
CA MET A 114 1.56 1.58 7.46
C MET A 114 0.12 2.05 7.72
N VAL A 115 -0.68 2.19 6.65
CA VAL A 115 -2.11 2.50 6.76
C VAL A 115 -2.89 1.33 7.39
N ALA A 116 -2.56 0.08 7.04
CA ALA A 116 -3.15 -1.12 7.62
C ALA A 116 -2.89 -1.21 9.13
N TYR A 117 -1.64 -0.97 9.55
CA TYR A 117 -1.27 -0.90 10.96
C TYR A 117 -2.00 0.24 11.68
N ALA A 118 -2.02 1.43 11.10
CA ALA A 118 -2.72 2.59 11.68
C ALA A 118 -4.24 2.34 11.81
N TYR A 119 -4.85 1.61 10.87
CA TYR A 119 -6.25 1.21 10.97
C TYR A 119 -6.46 0.26 12.15
N ALA A 120 -5.69 -0.82 12.20
CA ALA A 120 -5.80 -1.82 13.28
C ALA A 120 -5.53 -1.20 14.66
N ALA A 121 -4.58 -0.30 14.78
CA ALA A 121 -4.22 0.35 16.04
C ALA A 121 -5.28 1.35 16.51
N GLN A 122 -5.90 2.11 15.62
CA GLN A 122 -6.96 3.05 15.99
C GLN A 122 -8.31 2.35 16.28
N TYR A 123 -8.58 1.23 15.60
CA TYR A 123 -9.88 0.55 15.65
C TYR A 123 -9.73 -0.97 15.82
N PRO A 124 -9.09 -1.43 16.91
CA PRO A 124 -8.74 -2.85 17.07
C PRO A 124 -9.96 -3.79 17.10
N GLY A 125 -11.13 -3.30 17.54
CA GLY A 125 -12.39 -4.07 17.53
C GLY A 125 -13.02 -4.24 16.13
N GLU A 126 -12.51 -3.52 15.11
CA GLU A 126 -13.02 -3.58 13.74
C GLU A 126 -12.16 -4.44 12.81
N VAL A 127 -10.95 -4.85 13.25
CA VAL A 127 -10.00 -5.58 12.43
C VAL A 127 -9.78 -6.98 12.99
N SER A 128 -10.07 -8.00 12.20
CA SER A 128 -9.96 -9.40 12.62
C SER A 128 -8.64 -10.08 12.24
N LYS A 129 -8.00 -9.68 11.13
CA LYS A 129 -6.70 -10.18 10.68
C LYS A 129 -5.96 -9.06 9.92
N VAL A 130 -4.63 -9.05 10.01
CA VAL A 130 -3.77 -8.06 9.30
C VAL A 130 -2.69 -8.79 8.53
N VAL A 131 -2.47 -8.39 7.27
CA VAL A 131 -1.31 -8.80 6.47
C VAL A 131 -0.48 -7.56 6.16
N LEU A 132 0.79 -7.57 6.53
CA LEU A 132 1.75 -6.51 6.26
C LEU A 132 2.83 -7.01 5.30
N MET A 133 3.05 -6.29 4.20
CA MET A 133 3.97 -6.69 3.14
C MET A 133 5.04 -5.62 2.91
N ASP A 134 6.25 -6.00 3.14
CA ASP A 134 7.53 -5.37 2.82
C ASP A 134 7.61 -3.83 2.87
N ALA A 135 7.99 -3.29 3.99
CA ALA A 135 8.50 -1.95 4.31
C ALA A 135 8.94 -1.93 5.78
N PHE A 136 8.55 -0.90 6.53
CA PHE A 136 8.84 -0.75 7.96
C PHE A 136 7.75 0.06 8.65
N LEU A 137 7.77 0.08 10.00
CA LEU A 137 6.86 0.89 10.81
C LEU A 137 7.63 2.08 11.39
N PRO A 138 7.43 3.32 10.89
CA PRO A 138 8.02 4.51 11.50
C PRO A 138 7.68 4.61 12.99
N GLY A 139 8.66 4.96 13.84
CA GLY A 139 8.45 5.12 15.27
C GLY A 139 8.48 3.82 16.09
N VAL A 140 8.63 2.64 15.45
CA VAL A 140 8.70 1.36 16.13
C VAL A 140 10.13 0.81 16.09
N GLY A 141 10.71 0.50 17.25
CA GLY A 141 12.09 -0.02 17.34
C GLY A 141 13.10 0.91 16.66
N ASP A 142 14.12 0.30 16.04
CA ASP A 142 15.23 1.03 15.40
C ASP A 142 14.89 1.54 13.99
N TRP A 143 13.66 2.01 13.78
CA TRP A 143 13.15 2.49 12.49
C TRP A 143 14.03 3.54 11.80
N LYS A 144 14.79 4.32 12.57
CA LYS A 144 15.69 5.34 12.03
C LYS A 144 16.84 4.76 11.23
N GLU A 145 17.24 3.51 11.52
CA GLU A 145 18.26 2.82 10.72
C GLU A 145 17.80 2.70 9.26
N VAL A 146 16.51 2.39 9.02
CA VAL A 146 15.95 2.33 7.68
C VAL A 146 15.73 3.74 7.11
N TRP A 147 15.16 4.66 7.91
CA TRP A 147 14.83 6.01 7.46
C TRP A 147 16.05 6.83 7.04
N LEU A 148 17.22 6.55 7.63
CA LEU A 148 18.47 7.24 7.33
C LEU A 148 19.36 6.50 6.31
N LEU A 149 18.92 5.37 5.76
CA LEU A 149 19.66 4.67 4.73
C LEU A 149 19.83 5.55 3.49
N ARG A 150 21.08 5.68 3.04
CA ARG A 150 21.44 6.47 1.87
C ARG A 150 20.66 6.06 0.61
N ASP A 151 20.46 4.77 0.43
CA ASP A 151 19.79 4.22 -0.75
C ASP A 151 18.27 4.47 -0.74
N LEU A 152 17.73 4.85 0.40
CA LEU A 152 16.32 5.28 0.58
C LEU A 152 16.17 6.82 0.60
N TRP A 153 17.01 7.50 -0.16
CA TRP A 153 17.05 8.98 -0.27
C TRP A 153 15.69 9.61 -0.58
N HIS A 154 14.78 8.89 -1.22
CA HIS A 154 13.44 9.35 -1.56
C HIS A 154 12.57 9.67 -0.32
N PHE A 155 12.89 9.13 0.84
CA PHE A 155 12.20 9.50 2.09
C PHE A 155 12.38 10.98 2.44
N HIS A 156 13.43 11.62 1.89
CA HIS A 156 13.78 13.02 2.12
C HIS A 156 13.64 13.88 0.85
N PHE A 157 13.15 13.28 -0.25
CA PHE A 157 13.07 13.92 -1.56
C PHE A 157 11.65 14.44 -1.81
N TYR A 158 11.32 15.59 -1.20
CA TYR A 158 10.03 16.28 -1.34
C TYR A 158 10.21 17.80 -1.30
N GLY A 159 9.15 18.55 -1.67
CA GLY A 159 9.14 19.99 -1.74
C GLY A 159 9.15 20.51 -3.19
N GLU A 160 9.30 21.82 -3.37
CA GLU A 160 9.16 22.48 -4.67
C GLU A 160 10.25 22.07 -5.68
N THR A 161 11.51 22.02 -5.25
CA THR A 161 12.63 21.63 -6.14
C THR A 161 12.53 20.19 -6.61
N PRO A 162 12.32 19.16 -5.76
CA PRO A 162 12.02 17.81 -6.19
C PRO A 162 10.84 17.73 -7.16
N LEU A 163 9.73 18.43 -6.90
CA LEU A 163 8.59 18.46 -7.81
C LEU A 163 8.95 19.03 -9.19
N ALA A 164 9.72 20.12 -9.22
CA ALA A 164 10.15 20.71 -10.48
C ALA A 164 11.09 19.79 -11.28
N LEU A 165 12.00 19.07 -10.58
CA LEU A 165 12.93 18.11 -11.20
C LEU A 165 12.21 16.90 -11.80
N VAL A 166 11.15 16.40 -11.14
CA VAL A 166 10.42 15.19 -11.56
C VAL A 166 9.33 15.48 -12.60
N LYS A 167 8.86 16.72 -12.68
CA LYS A 167 7.79 17.11 -13.59
C LYS A 167 8.10 16.72 -15.05
N GLY A 168 7.22 15.89 -15.65
CA GLY A 168 7.38 15.32 -16.99
C GLY A 168 8.41 14.18 -17.06
N ARG A 169 8.97 13.75 -15.93
CA ARG A 169 9.92 12.65 -15.79
C ARG A 169 9.47 11.62 -14.75
N GLU A 170 8.18 11.59 -14.44
CA GLU A 170 7.61 10.71 -13.41
C GLU A 170 7.97 9.25 -13.69
N ARG A 171 7.93 8.84 -14.96
CA ARG A 171 8.34 7.49 -15.38
C ARG A 171 9.81 7.20 -15.05
N THR A 172 10.72 8.11 -15.38
CA THR A 172 12.17 7.95 -15.12
C THR A 172 12.42 7.88 -13.61
N TYR A 173 11.74 8.73 -12.84
CA TYR A 173 11.83 8.72 -11.39
C TYR A 173 11.37 7.39 -10.77
N PHE A 174 10.27 6.82 -11.27
CA PHE A 174 9.74 5.56 -10.76
C PHE A 174 10.54 4.33 -11.20
N GLU A 175 11.25 4.39 -12.32
CA GLU A 175 12.13 3.29 -12.76
C GLU A 175 13.24 2.98 -11.76
N HIS A 176 13.73 3.98 -11.02
CA HIS A 176 14.63 3.76 -9.89
C HIS A 176 14.02 2.76 -8.90
N PHE A 177 12.80 3.00 -8.42
CA PHE A 177 12.14 2.11 -7.45
C PHE A 177 11.88 0.73 -8.03
N TRP A 178 11.28 0.68 -9.24
CA TRP A 178 10.89 -0.58 -9.86
C TRP A 178 12.07 -1.47 -10.23
N ASN A 179 13.24 -0.90 -10.43
CA ASN A 179 14.45 -1.64 -10.80
C ASN A 179 15.35 -1.91 -9.60
N ASP A 180 15.61 -0.91 -8.76
CA ASP A 180 16.66 -1.00 -7.74
C ASP A 180 16.16 -1.66 -6.45
N PHE A 181 14.83 -1.68 -6.23
CA PHE A 181 14.23 -2.39 -5.10
C PHE A 181 13.74 -3.80 -5.45
N ALA A 182 13.90 -4.24 -6.67
CA ALA A 182 13.66 -5.61 -7.09
C ALA A 182 14.87 -6.50 -6.77
N ALA A 183 14.62 -7.76 -6.44
CA ALA A 183 15.67 -8.77 -6.35
C ALA A 183 16.29 -9.05 -7.74
N ASP A 184 15.45 -9.03 -8.76
CA ASP A 184 15.83 -9.14 -10.16
C ASP A 184 15.02 -8.12 -10.97
N LYS A 185 15.68 -7.05 -11.42
CA LYS A 185 15.04 -5.98 -12.19
C LYS A 185 14.37 -6.44 -13.49
N THR A 186 14.75 -7.61 -14.02
CA THR A 186 14.11 -8.20 -15.22
C THR A 186 12.78 -8.86 -14.91
N LYS A 187 12.49 -9.15 -13.63
CA LYS A 187 11.26 -9.77 -13.12
C LYS A 187 10.43 -8.83 -12.24
N SER A 188 10.82 -7.59 -12.16
CA SER A 188 10.10 -6.53 -11.45
C SER A 188 8.75 -6.23 -12.14
N ILE A 189 8.19 -5.08 -11.84
CA ILE A 189 6.89 -4.63 -12.36
C ILE A 189 6.88 -4.67 -13.90
N PRO A 190 5.92 -5.38 -14.53
CA PRO A 190 5.80 -5.48 -15.98
C PRO A 190 5.57 -4.12 -16.65
N GLU A 191 6.05 -3.98 -17.88
CA GLU A 191 5.96 -2.71 -18.64
C GLU A 191 4.52 -2.19 -18.77
N ALA A 192 3.54 -3.07 -18.94
CA ALA A 192 2.14 -2.68 -19.01
C ALA A 192 1.67 -1.98 -17.71
N ASP A 193 2.07 -2.50 -16.55
CA ASP A 193 1.72 -1.97 -15.24
C ASP A 193 2.50 -0.70 -14.93
N ARG A 194 3.79 -0.64 -15.30
CA ARG A 194 4.60 0.59 -15.20
C ARG A 194 3.94 1.77 -15.92
N ARG A 195 3.35 1.55 -17.10
CA ARG A 195 2.61 2.58 -17.85
C ARG A 195 1.36 3.06 -17.10
N ILE A 196 0.63 2.13 -16.50
CA ILE A 196 -0.57 2.45 -15.70
C ILE A 196 -0.19 3.32 -14.51
N TYR A 197 0.82 2.91 -13.76
CA TYR A 197 1.28 3.62 -12.57
C TYR A 197 1.85 5.00 -12.91
N ALA A 198 2.77 5.09 -13.88
CA ALA A 198 3.32 6.37 -14.30
C ALA A 198 2.23 7.34 -14.77
N ALA A 199 1.26 6.87 -15.55
CA ALA A 199 0.14 7.70 -16.00
C ALA A 199 -0.76 8.18 -14.84
N ALA A 200 -0.91 7.38 -13.79
CA ALA A 200 -1.68 7.77 -12.60
C ALA A 200 -1.02 8.91 -11.82
N TYR A 201 0.29 8.85 -11.65
CA TYR A 201 1.06 9.88 -10.92
C TYR A 201 1.39 11.12 -11.77
N ALA A 202 1.42 11.00 -13.10
CA ALA A 202 1.58 12.16 -14.00
C ALA A 202 0.35 13.08 -14.05
N ARG A 203 -0.78 12.68 -13.46
CA ARG A 203 -1.96 13.55 -13.33
C ARG A 203 -1.66 14.76 -12.43
N ALA A 204 -2.43 15.83 -12.60
CA ALA A 204 -2.30 17.04 -11.77
C ALA A 204 -2.22 16.70 -10.27
N ASN A 205 -1.21 17.23 -9.60
CA ASN A 205 -0.89 16.98 -8.19
C ASN A 205 -0.54 15.52 -7.82
N GLY A 206 -0.34 14.61 -8.77
CA GLY A 206 -0.02 13.20 -8.47
C GLY A 206 1.31 13.06 -7.75
N MET A 207 2.39 13.65 -8.29
CA MET A 207 3.70 13.61 -7.64
C MET A 207 3.74 14.39 -6.33
N ARG A 208 3.07 15.55 -6.25
CA ARG A 208 2.96 16.29 -4.98
C ARG A 208 2.34 15.40 -3.91
N ALA A 209 1.20 14.79 -4.19
CA ALA A 209 0.53 13.90 -3.25
C ALA A 209 1.39 12.69 -2.87
N GLY A 210 2.11 12.11 -3.83
CA GLY A 210 3.06 11.02 -3.57
C GLY A 210 4.19 11.43 -2.63
N PHE A 211 4.72 12.64 -2.74
CA PHE A 211 5.75 13.17 -1.84
C PHE A 211 5.23 13.48 -0.44
N GLU A 212 3.96 13.86 -0.30
CA GLU A 212 3.36 14.10 1.01
C GLU A 212 3.30 12.84 1.89
N TYR A 213 3.27 11.62 1.29
CA TYR A 213 3.36 10.38 2.07
C TYR A 213 4.67 10.30 2.88
N PHE A 214 5.80 10.70 2.28
CA PHE A 214 7.12 10.68 2.93
C PHE A 214 7.31 11.85 3.88
N LYS A 215 6.84 13.02 3.49
CA LYS A 215 6.86 14.22 4.34
C LYS A 215 6.13 14.00 5.68
N SER A 216 5.17 13.09 5.71
CA SER A 216 4.40 12.75 6.90
C SER A 216 5.10 11.75 7.84
N PHE A 217 6.25 11.15 7.47
CA PHE A 217 6.87 10.06 8.24
C PHE A 217 7.25 10.44 9.68
N GLU A 218 7.65 11.66 9.94
CA GLU A 218 7.91 12.10 11.33
C GLU A 218 6.63 12.18 12.16
N GLN A 219 5.50 12.56 11.56
CA GLN A 219 4.20 12.50 12.23
C GLN A 219 3.77 11.05 12.43
N ASP A 220 3.93 10.21 11.42
CA ASP A 220 3.63 8.78 11.51
C ASP A 220 4.46 8.12 12.63
N ALA A 221 5.74 8.50 12.76
CA ALA A 221 6.61 7.97 13.81
C ALA A 221 6.11 8.34 15.22
N ARG A 222 5.60 9.56 15.41
CA ARG A 222 4.99 9.95 16.69
C ARG A 222 3.71 9.17 16.98
N ASP A 223 2.84 9.04 15.97
CA ASP A 223 1.58 8.32 16.10
C ASP A 223 1.81 6.82 16.35
N PHE A 224 2.74 6.19 15.62
CA PHE A 224 3.02 4.76 15.77
C PHE A 224 3.75 4.43 17.07
N ALA A 225 4.64 5.31 17.55
CA ALA A 225 5.21 5.19 18.89
C ALA A 225 4.11 5.19 19.97
N ALA A 226 3.11 6.06 19.83
CA ALA A 226 1.96 6.08 20.73
C ALA A 226 1.10 4.81 20.60
N PHE A 227 0.83 4.34 19.39
CA PHE A 227 0.07 3.10 19.15
C PHE A 227 0.79 1.86 19.69
N SER A 228 2.12 1.82 19.61
CA SER A 228 2.93 0.68 20.06
C SER A 228 2.92 0.46 21.58
N ALA A 229 2.43 1.43 22.36
CA ALA A 229 2.28 1.29 23.79
C ALA A 229 1.33 0.13 24.19
N THR A 230 0.41 -0.28 23.29
CA THR A 230 -0.48 -1.41 23.50
C THR A 230 -0.38 -2.38 22.33
N LYS A 231 0.03 -3.62 22.61
CA LYS A 231 0.11 -4.66 21.58
C LYS A 231 -1.27 -5.06 21.08
N LEU A 232 -1.38 -5.22 19.78
CA LEU A 232 -2.60 -5.67 19.10
C LEU A 232 -2.78 -7.18 19.25
N GLY A 233 -4.00 -7.62 19.57
CA GLY A 233 -4.30 -9.03 19.85
C GLY A 233 -4.72 -9.86 18.62
N MET A 234 -5.15 -9.21 17.50
CA MET A 234 -5.54 -9.94 16.31
C MET A 234 -4.32 -10.57 15.61
N PRO A 235 -4.51 -11.67 14.84
CA PRO A 235 -3.42 -12.30 14.11
C PRO A 235 -2.83 -11.41 13.01
N PHE A 236 -1.49 -11.42 12.92
CA PHE A 236 -0.70 -10.78 11.86
C PHE A 236 0.03 -11.82 11.03
N LEU A 237 -0.02 -11.67 9.70
CA LEU A 237 0.90 -12.26 8.76
C LEU A 237 1.84 -11.17 8.23
N VAL A 238 3.14 -11.40 8.31
CA VAL A 238 4.16 -10.49 7.77
C VAL A 238 4.91 -11.19 6.65
N LEU A 239 4.85 -10.63 5.44
CA LEU A 239 5.57 -11.12 4.27
C LEU A 239 6.62 -10.10 3.86
N THR A 240 7.87 -10.52 3.76
CA THR A 240 9.01 -9.64 3.43
C THR A 240 9.86 -10.23 2.33
N GLY A 241 10.44 -9.39 1.48
CA GLY A 241 11.38 -9.84 0.46
C GLY A 241 12.75 -10.20 1.07
N GLU A 242 13.35 -11.30 0.61
CA GLU A 242 14.68 -11.73 1.03
C GLU A 242 15.76 -10.67 0.72
N LYS A 243 15.57 -9.93 -0.38
CA LYS A 243 16.46 -8.86 -0.86
C LYS A 243 15.94 -7.45 -0.53
N ALA A 244 14.98 -7.34 0.39
CA ALA A 244 14.41 -6.07 0.83
C ALA A 244 14.38 -6.00 2.36
N SER A 245 13.20 -5.99 3.01
CA SER A 245 13.13 -5.85 4.49
C SER A 245 13.67 -7.05 5.28
N GLY A 246 13.83 -8.22 4.66
CA GLY A 246 14.34 -9.41 5.34
C GLY A 246 13.55 -9.72 6.62
N THR A 247 14.21 -9.81 7.77
CA THR A 247 13.53 -10.03 9.06
C THR A 247 13.13 -8.74 9.77
N PHE A 248 13.57 -7.57 9.29
CA PHE A 248 13.41 -6.31 10.01
C PHE A 248 11.95 -5.97 10.33
N LEU A 249 11.07 -5.98 9.33
CA LEU A 249 9.64 -5.72 9.56
C LEU A 249 9.00 -6.77 10.47
N ILE A 250 9.41 -8.04 10.36
CA ILE A 250 8.88 -9.12 11.21
C ILE A 250 9.16 -8.81 12.68
N GLU A 251 10.39 -8.40 12.99
CA GLU A 251 10.78 -8.05 14.36
C GLU A 251 10.06 -6.79 14.86
N GLN A 252 9.86 -5.78 14.01
CA GLN A 252 9.04 -4.61 14.37
C GLN A 252 7.60 -5.01 14.71
N VAL A 253 6.97 -5.88 13.91
CA VAL A 253 5.58 -6.28 14.15
C VAL A 253 5.44 -7.09 15.45
N LYS A 254 6.44 -7.89 15.84
CA LYS A 254 6.47 -8.57 17.16
C LYS A 254 6.52 -7.58 18.34
N MET A 255 7.00 -6.37 18.14
CA MET A 255 6.96 -5.32 19.16
C MET A 255 5.54 -4.78 19.38
N VAL A 256 4.70 -4.78 18.34
CA VAL A 256 3.38 -4.12 18.33
C VAL A 256 2.18 -5.08 18.29
N ALA A 257 2.42 -6.40 18.16
CA ALA A 257 1.36 -7.41 18.13
C ALA A 257 1.77 -8.66 18.94
N THR A 258 0.76 -9.41 19.42
CA THR A 258 0.96 -10.61 20.24
C THR A 258 0.94 -11.90 19.42
N SER A 259 0.29 -11.91 18.25
CA SER A 259 0.13 -13.07 17.37
C SER A 259 0.69 -12.75 15.98
N VAL A 260 1.94 -13.12 15.75
CA VAL A 260 2.68 -12.76 14.51
C VAL A 260 3.26 -14.01 13.86
N SER A 261 2.87 -14.22 12.61
CA SER A 261 3.49 -15.18 11.69
C SER A 261 4.29 -14.41 10.64
N GLY A 262 5.59 -14.65 10.55
CA GLY A 262 6.48 -13.97 9.60
C GLY A 262 7.05 -14.94 8.57
N THR A 263 7.12 -14.52 7.32
CA THR A 263 7.75 -15.29 6.22
C THR A 263 8.61 -14.36 5.37
N VAL A 264 9.89 -14.72 5.24
CA VAL A 264 10.80 -14.11 4.27
C VAL A 264 10.63 -14.83 2.94
N VAL A 265 10.11 -14.12 1.94
CA VAL A 265 9.81 -14.65 0.60
C VAL A 265 11.10 -14.78 -0.19
N LYS A 266 11.43 -16.01 -0.57
CA LYS A 266 12.71 -16.32 -1.23
C LYS A 266 12.77 -15.76 -2.65
N GLY A 267 13.93 -15.20 -3.00
CA GLY A 267 14.20 -14.66 -4.33
C GLY A 267 13.44 -13.40 -4.68
N SER A 268 12.73 -12.78 -3.73
CA SER A 268 11.98 -11.54 -3.92
C SER A 268 12.69 -10.34 -3.31
N GLY A 269 12.55 -9.20 -3.98
CA GLY A 269 12.80 -7.87 -3.44
C GLY A 269 11.52 -7.28 -2.85
N HIS A 270 11.37 -5.97 -3.04
CA HIS A 270 10.25 -5.21 -2.53
C HIS A 270 8.90 -5.50 -3.23
N TRP A 271 8.93 -5.87 -4.51
CA TRP A 271 7.73 -6.04 -5.34
C TRP A 271 7.16 -7.46 -5.23
N LEU A 272 6.78 -7.84 -4.01
CA LEU A 272 6.36 -9.20 -3.65
C LEU A 272 5.27 -9.76 -4.57
N MET A 273 4.30 -8.93 -4.97
CA MET A 273 3.17 -9.37 -5.81
C MET A 273 3.61 -9.69 -7.23
N GLU A 274 4.63 -9.05 -7.74
CA GLU A 274 5.16 -9.22 -9.08
C GLU A 274 6.29 -10.26 -9.12
N GLU A 275 7.21 -10.22 -8.16
CA GLU A 275 8.39 -11.06 -8.13
C GLU A 275 8.14 -12.48 -7.62
N ALA A 276 7.12 -12.67 -6.76
CA ALA A 276 6.86 -13.95 -6.10
C ALA A 276 5.35 -14.23 -5.90
N THR A 277 4.55 -13.93 -6.92
CA THR A 277 3.08 -14.13 -6.91
C THR A 277 2.67 -15.53 -6.46
N ASP A 278 3.41 -16.55 -6.89
CA ASP A 278 3.20 -17.97 -6.59
C ASP A 278 3.43 -18.35 -5.12
N GLN A 279 4.26 -17.60 -4.40
CA GLN A 279 4.48 -17.75 -2.96
C GLN A 279 3.50 -16.88 -2.15
N VAL A 280 3.32 -15.62 -2.57
CA VAL A 280 2.62 -14.56 -1.82
C VAL A 280 1.11 -14.77 -1.84
N VAL A 281 0.53 -14.99 -3.02
CA VAL A 281 -0.93 -15.13 -3.16
C VAL A 281 -1.49 -16.31 -2.36
N PRO A 282 -0.91 -17.53 -2.43
CA PRO A 282 -1.38 -18.65 -1.60
C PRO A 282 -1.24 -18.38 -0.09
N ALA A 283 -0.14 -17.75 0.34
CA ALA A 283 0.08 -17.44 1.75
C ALA A 283 -0.99 -16.47 2.29
N ILE A 284 -1.30 -15.41 1.55
CA ILE A 284 -2.36 -14.46 1.93
C ILE A 284 -3.72 -15.15 1.97
N VAL A 285 -4.07 -15.91 0.93
CA VAL A 285 -5.37 -16.61 0.86
C VAL A 285 -5.53 -17.60 2.01
N ALA A 286 -4.51 -18.41 2.29
CA ALA A 286 -4.53 -19.39 3.39
C ALA A 286 -4.68 -18.71 4.75
N PHE A 287 -4.00 -17.58 4.97
CA PHE A 287 -4.08 -16.84 6.24
C PHE A 287 -5.45 -16.17 6.41
N LEU A 288 -6.04 -15.63 5.35
CA LEU A 288 -7.30 -14.90 5.45
C LEU A 288 -8.53 -15.81 5.56
N ASN A 289 -8.48 -17.03 5.04
CA ASN A 289 -9.54 -18.03 5.27
C ASN A 289 -9.47 -18.58 6.70
#